data_02ee3fd7f071f1ed049c63628060ad69
#
_entry.id   02ee3fd7f071f1ed049c63628060ad69
#
_cell.length_a   1.000
_cell.length_b   1.000
_cell.length_c   1.000
_cell.angle_alpha   90.00
_cell.angle_beta   90.00
_cell.angle_gamma   90.00
#
_symmetry.space_group_name_H-M   'P 1'
#
loop_
_entity.id
_entity.type
_entity.pdbx_description
1 polymer ?
#
loop_
_entity_poly.entity_id
_entity_poly.type
_entity_poly.pdbx_seq_one_letter_code
_entity_poly.pdbx_strand_id
1 'polypeptide(L)'
;MALAVVILAGRKKLTVEAASSNNADDARPVSVSACLNKTGASLVYPRESIYANFSVSQNTNYHTHPEIIVIPSSTEEVAATVRCVAAEKGRTKISIRGGGHSYAAYSLSGQVVIDSSQMRSITFDDDRKQVTVKFGQSLGQLALAMGKGKYALPHGTCPTVGISGHSLGGGWGFTSRKWGWLVDRIVSVEFVDINGNIKILNPSSTGDDAELWWAVRGAGANNFGVVTSFTYLMETAPSEIINYGLNFATYTDCVRVLLALQEIGSIPADDPDGLPVEFGGELILNGDYANTESACMLTGQYLGNKSDYTTTINRLLEMLRERGVAALESGSYAREFSDWITALTDLMGPLDTSVATSQPYYAQSLLDDGDPDHTLETIEAVADALMASVDINGTHTHISFDLNGPGSATNRRPVSDGMSFEHWQSLFLVQIYSNGFPGFDNPNSRTSAVNRITNIADTIKQSKSKKSNWHAYQNYVDPYLQNFGMAYYGSALDRLKAVKRSADPDTIFDHPQGLGHA
;
A
#
# COMPACT_ATOMS: atom_id res chain seq x y z
N MET A 1 -6.16 5.05 28.70
CA MET A 1 -5.38 6.18 29.23
C MET A 1 -4.45 6.61 28.11
N ALA A 2 -4.82 7.62 27.37
CA ALA A 2 -4.06 8.13 26.24
C ALA A 2 -2.93 9.02 26.74
N LEU A 3 -1.69 8.63 26.50
CA LEU A 3 -0.52 9.47 26.76
C LEU A 3 -0.33 10.38 25.56
N ALA A 4 -0.79 11.61 25.64
CA ALA A 4 -0.49 12.64 24.66
C ALA A 4 0.99 13.04 24.80
N VAL A 5 1.80 12.72 23.80
CA VAL A 5 3.16 13.25 23.70
C VAL A 5 3.07 14.65 23.10
N VAL A 6 3.16 15.66 23.94
CA VAL A 6 3.35 17.06 23.51
C VAL A 6 4.81 17.22 23.08
N ILE A 7 5.04 17.34 21.78
CA ILE A 7 6.37 17.70 21.25
C ILE A 7 6.47 19.23 21.33
N LEU A 8 7.17 19.71 22.33
CA LEU A 8 7.59 21.10 22.43
C LEU A 8 8.74 21.37 21.46
N ALA A 9 8.49 22.24 20.50
CA ALA A 9 9.52 22.80 19.62
C ALA A 9 10.48 23.66 20.44
N GLY A 10 11.60 23.10 20.82
CA GLY A 10 12.69 23.83 21.46
C GLY A 10 14.02 23.19 21.07
N ARG A 11 14.79 23.86 20.21
CA ARG A 11 16.17 23.48 19.90
C ARG A 11 17.03 23.55 21.15
N LYS A 12 17.25 22.40 21.81
CA LYS A 12 18.38 22.21 22.73
C LYS A 12 19.17 21.01 22.30
N LYS A 13 20.42 21.24 21.87
CA LYS A 13 21.42 20.19 21.72
C LYS A 13 21.63 19.55 23.10
N LEU A 14 21.26 18.29 23.25
CA LEU A 14 21.70 17.47 24.39
C LEU A 14 23.12 17.01 24.07
N THR A 15 24.10 17.60 24.74
CA THR A 15 25.46 17.06 24.80
C THR A 15 25.47 16.02 25.92
N VAL A 16 25.65 14.75 25.57
CA VAL A 16 25.92 13.68 26.53
C VAL A 16 27.41 13.42 26.48
N GLU A 17 28.10 13.61 27.60
CA GLU A 17 29.50 13.20 27.78
C GLU A 17 29.60 11.67 27.73
N ALA A 18 30.47 11.18 26.84
CA ALA A 18 30.73 9.75 26.68
C ALA A 18 31.62 9.25 27.83
N ALA A 19 31.08 8.34 28.64
CA ALA A 19 31.90 7.51 29.52
C ALA A 19 32.61 6.42 28.69
N SER A 20 33.93 6.47 28.65
CA SER A 20 34.78 5.49 27.97
C SER A 20 34.76 4.16 28.75
N SER A 21 34.26 3.09 28.17
CA SER A 21 34.59 1.73 28.58
C SER A 21 35.28 1.02 27.42
N ASN A 22 36.58 0.76 27.60
CA ASN A 22 37.40 -0.08 26.73
C ASN A 22 36.87 -1.53 26.78
N ASN A 23 36.31 -2.01 25.67
CA ASN A 23 36.27 -3.42 25.32
C ASN A 23 36.70 -3.54 23.85
N ALA A 24 37.89 -4.08 23.64
CA ALA A 24 38.40 -4.49 22.35
C ALA A 24 37.63 -5.74 21.92
N ASP A 25 36.79 -5.61 20.92
CA ASP A 25 36.36 -6.57 19.89
C ASP A 25 35.03 -6.12 19.26
N ASP A 26 35.07 -4.98 18.58
CA ASP A 26 34.05 -4.62 17.60
C ASP A 26 34.66 -3.64 16.57
N ALA A 27 35.50 -4.19 15.71
CA ALA A 27 36.13 -3.42 14.63
C ALA A 27 35.18 -3.29 13.43
N ARG A 28 33.97 -2.78 13.63
CA ARG A 28 33.19 -2.19 12.54
C ARG A 28 33.48 -0.70 12.43
N PRO A 29 33.46 -0.17 11.22
CA PRO A 29 34.08 1.12 10.96
C PRO A 29 33.41 2.23 11.79
N VAL A 30 34.21 2.85 12.62
CA VAL A 30 33.96 4.15 13.28
C VAL A 30 33.46 5.23 12.27
N SER A 31 33.49 4.90 10.97
CA SER A 31 33.24 5.80 9.86
C SER A 31 31.76 6.18 9.66
N VAL A 32 30.80 5.22 9.61
CA VAL A 32 29.39 5.56 9.30
C VAL A 32 28.76 6.38 10.41
N SER A 33 28.82 5.94 11.66
CA SER A 33 28.25 6.69 12.79
C SER A 33 28.92 8.06 12.95
N ALA A 34 30.24 8.16 12.80
CA ALA A 34 30.97 9.43 12.86
C ALA A 34 30.60 10.38 11.70
N CYS A 35 30.31 9.83 10.50
CA CYS A 35 29.82 10.60 9.37
C CYS A 35 28.39 11.08 9.64
N LEU A 36 27.49 10.19 10.05
CA LEU A 36 26.08 10.49 10.31
C LEU A 36 25.90 11.58 11.39
N ASN A 37 26.74 11.59 12.42
CA ASN A 37 26.73 12.65 13.45
C ASN A 37 26.99 14.07 12.89
N LYS A 38 27.52 14.17 11.66
CA LYS A 38 27.81 15.46 11.00
C LYS A 38 26.70 15.89 10.01
N THR A 39 25.70 15.07 9.76
CA THR A 39 24.63 15.35 8.77
C THR A 39 23.65 16.44 9.23
N GLY A 40 23.53 16.66 10.52
CA GLY A 40 22.52 17.55 11.12
C GLY A 40 21.23 16.83 11.51
N ALA A 41 20.95 15.65 10.95
CA ALA A 41 19.79 14.85 11.28
C ALA A 41 19.83 14.32 12.72
N SER A 42 18.69 14.11 13.33
CA SER A 42 18.59 13.40 14.62
C SER A 42 18.89 11.92 14.42
N LEU A 43 19.67 11.34 15.34
CA LEU A 43 20.01 9.91 15.32
C LEU A 43 19.42 9.23 16.54
N VAL A 44 18.91 8.01 16.35
CA VAL A 44 18.38 7.17 17.42
C VAL A 44 19.06 5.81 17.36
N TYR A 45 19.58 5.38 18.51
CA TYR A 45 20.33 4.13 18.68
C TYR A 45 19.55 3.12 19.53
N PRO A 46 19.82 1.80 19.42
CA PRO A 46 19.09 0.75 20.14
C PRO A 46 19.03 0.89 21.67
N ARG A 47 19.99 1.61 22.27
CA ARG A 47 20.05 1.83 23.73
C ARG A 47 19.17 2.98 24.22
N GLU A 48 18.59 3.76 23.33
CA GLU A 48 17.77 4.90 23.69
C GLU A 48 16.32 4.49 23.95
N SER A 49 15.70 5.09 24.94
CA SER A 49 14.31 4.76 25.34
C SER A 49 13.29 5.01 24.25
N ILE A 50 13.57 5.92 23.31
CA ILE A 50 12.69 6.26 22.19
C ILE A 50 12.85 5.32 20.99
N TYR A 51 13.87 4.44 20.99
CA TYR A 51 14.18 3.56 19.85
C TYR A 51 12.99 2.70 19.41
N ALA A 52 12.25 2.16 20.37
CA ALA A 52 11.07 1.34 20.08
C ALA A 52 10.00 2.06 19.25
N ASN A 53 9.89 3.40 19.35
CA ASN A 53 8.91 4.17 18.59
C ASN A 53 9.22 4.19 17.08
N PHE A 54 10.46 3.94 16.71
CA PHE A 54 10.94 4.01 15.32
C PHE A 54 11.32 2.66 14.73
N SER A 55 11.55 1.63 15.56
CA SER A 55 11.99 0.29 15.14
C SER A 55 10.87 -0.74 15.07
N VAL A 56 9.63 -0.38 15.42
CA VAL A 56 8.47 -1.29 15.39
C VAL A 56 7.73 -1.15 14.06
N SER A 57 7.47 -2.30 13.42
CA SER A 57 6.59 -2.42 12.26
C SER A 57 5.13 -2.54 12.68
N GLN A 58 4.21 -2.14 11.81
CA GLN A 58 2.79 -2.41 11.99
C GLN A 58 2.51 -3.92 12.01
N ASN A 59 3.21 -4.72 11.21
CA ASN A 59 3.17 -6.18 11.30
C ASN A 59 4.19 -6.68 12.33
N THR A 60 3.73 -7.12 13.47
CA THR A 60 4.57 -7.57 14.59
C THR A 60 5.16 -8.98 14.42
N ASN A 61 4.89 -9.66 13.32
CA ASN A 61 5.56 -10.93 12.98
C ASN A 61 7.05 -10.76 12.69
N TYR A 62 7.50 -9.54 12.41
CA TYR A 62 8.87 -9.27 11.97
C TYR A 62 9.55 -8.34 12.97
N HIS A 63 10.56 -8.89 13.65
CA HIS A 63 11.39 -8.14 14.57
C HIS A 63 12.60 -7.59 13.82
N THR A 64 12.69 -6.28 13.74
CA THR A 64 13.78 -5.57 13.06
C THR A 64 14.65 -4.85 14.08
N HIS A 65 15.95 -4.82 13.83
CA HIS A 65 16.94 -4.23 14.73
C HIS A 65 17.90 -3.31 13.96
N PRO A 66 17.42 -2.17 13.40
CA PRO A 66 18.30 -1.19 12.78
C PRO A 66 19.39 -0.74 13.74
N GLU A 67 20.63 -0.64 13.26
CA GLU A 67 21.76 -0.18 14.08
C GLU A 67 21.65 1.33 14.36
N ILE A 68 21.13 2.09 13.38
CA ILE A 68 20.95 3.53 13.49
C ILE A 68 19.65 3.94 12.77
N ILE A 69 18.81 4.71 13.45
CA ILE A 69 17.67 5.36 12.82
C ILE A 69 18.01 6.84 12.67
N VAL A 70 17.99 7.33 11.42
CA VAL A 70 18.23 8.70 11.04
C VAL A 70 16.89 9.39 10.80
N ILE A 71 16.61 10.47 11.50
CA ILE A 71 15.36 11.23 11.41
C ILE A 71 15.71 12.61 10.81
N PRO A 72 15.72 12.74 9.47
CA PRO A 72 16.05 13.98 8.79
C PRO A 72 14.88 14.98 8.87
N SER A 73 15.23 16.26 8.87
CA SER A 73 14.29 17.38 8.76
C SER A 73 14.31 18.07 7.39
N SER A 74 15.27 17.71 6.54
CA SER A 74 15.43 18.27 5.20
C SER A 74 15.95 17.26 4.18
N THR A 75 15.79 17.55 2.90
CA THR A 75 16.31 16.71 1.81
C THR A 75 17.85 16.68 1.81
N GLU A 76 18.49 17.76 2.23
CA GLU A 76 19.95 17.87 2.37
C GLU A 76 20.50 16.92 3.44
N GLU A 77 19.78 16.75 4.56
CA GLU A 77 20.11 15.78 5.60
C GLU A 77 19.95 14.34 5.10
N VAL A 78 18.90 14.06 4.29
CA VAL A 78 18.75 12.78 3.58
C VAL A 78 19.94 12.54 2.65
N ALA A 79 20.30 13.53 1.83
CA ALA A 79 21.42 13.45 0.90
C ALA A 79 22.76 13.22 1.62
N ALA A 80 22.99 13.90 2.73
CA ALA A 80 24.16 13.69 3.55
C ALA A 80 24.21 12.27 4.16
N THR A 81 23.05 11.76 4.61
CA THR A 81 22.92 10.40 5.13
C THR A 81 23.26 9.36 4.06
N VAL A 82 22.71 9.51 2.85
CA VAL A 82 23.00 8.61 1.72
C VAL A 82 24.49 8.61 1.41
N ARG A 83 25.15 9.78 1.31
CA ARG A 83 26.61 9.85 1.08
C ARG A 83 27.42 9.12 2.16
N CYS A 84 27.04 9.25 3.43
CA CYS A 84 27.73 8.55 4.52
C CYS A 84 27.67 7.04 4.37
N VAL A 85 26.51 6.51 3.98
CA VAL A 85 26.32 5.06 3.81
C VAL A 85 26.95 4.58 2.50
N ALA A 86 26.83 5.33 1.40
CA ALA A 86 27.45 4.99 0.12
C ALA A 86 28.98 4.85 0.20
N ALA A 87 29.64 5.61 1.06
CA ALA A 87 31.08 5.49 1.32
C ALA A 87 31.47 4.09 1.83
N GLU A 88 30.54 3.31 2.38
CA GLU A 88 30.74 1.93 2.84
C GLU A 88 30.68 0.89 1.72
N LYS A 89 30.38 1.30 0.49
CA LYS A 89 30.36 0.44 -0.72
C LYS A 89 29.57 -0.86 -0.52
N GLY A 90 28.30 -0.74 -0.13
CA GLY A 90 27.38 -1.85 0.04
C GLY A 90 27.54 -2.68 1.31
N ARG A 91 28.51 -2.38 2.21
CA ARG A 91 28.64 -3.08 3.49
C ARG A 91 27.50 -2.72 4.44
N THR A 92 26.95 -1.54 4.33
CA THR A 92 25.83 -1.02 5.11
C THR A 92 24.65 -0.77 4.17
N LYS A 93 23.46 -1.25 4.55
CA LYS A 93 22.22 -1.09 3.77
C LYS A 93 21.34 0.00 4.36
N ILE A 94 20.64 0.71 3.49
CA ILE A 94 19.61 1.70 3.86
C ILE A 94 18.23 1.11 3.64
N SER A 95 17.32 1.36 4.58
CA SER A 95 15.87 1.27 4.38
C SER A 95 15.22 2.63 4.61
N ILE A 96 14.10 2.88 3.94
CA ILE A 96 13.31 4.10 4.13
C ILE A 96 12.01 3.73 4.84
N ARG A 97 11.73 4.36 5.98
CA ARG A 97 10.49 4.21 6.73
C ARG A 97 9.59 5.41 6.50
N GLY A 98 8.48 5.16 5.77
CA GLY A 98 7.33 6.07 5.69
C GLY A 98 6.37 5.83 6.88
N GLY A 99 5.21 5.25 6.62
CA GLY A 99 4.22 4.89 7.66
C GLY A 99 4.52 3.61 8.46
N GLY A 100 5.52 2.81 8.07
CA GLY A 100 5.83 1.54 8.74
C GLY A 100 4.86 0.39 8.46
N HIS A 101 4.07 0.47 7.39
CA HIS A 101 3.04 -0.49 7.00
C HIS A 101 3.51 -1.61 6.07
N SER A 102 4.82 -1.75 5.81
CA SER A 102 5.31 -2.88 5.01
C SER A 102 4.91 -4.21 5.66
N TYR A 103 4.23 -5.07 4.92
CA TYR A 103 3.73 -6.36 5.41
C TYR A 103 4.84 -7.31 5.88
N ALA A 104 6.05 -7.15 5.38
CA ALA A 104 7.24 -7.91 5.77
C ALA A 104 8.30 -7.04 6.49
N ALA A 105 7.92 -5.86 6.99
CA ALA A 105 8.79 -4.90 7.67
C ALA A 105 10.03 -4.45 6.85
N TYR A 106 9.99 -4.52 5.52
CA TYR A 106 11.13 -4.16 4.66
C TYR A 106 11.56 -2.69 4.78
N SER A 107 10.66 -1.81 5.25
CA SER A 107 11.01 -0.43 5.58
C SER A 107 11.98 -0.28 6.77
N LEU A 108 12.28 -1.37 7.48
CA LEU A 108 13.15 -1.43 8.65
C LEU A 108 14.27 -2.48 8.51
N SER A 109 14.49 -3.04 7.31
CA SER A 109 15.42 -4.15 7.09
C SER A 109 16.89 -3.73 7.00
N GLY A 110 17.19 -2.47 6.74
CA GLY A 110 18.56 -1.95 6.66
C GLY A 110 19.20 -1.70 8.02
N GLN A 111 20.55 -1.70 8.08
CA GLN A 111 21.29 -1.30 9.26
C GLN A 111 21.07 0.19 9.58
N VAL A 112 20.95 1.03 8.55
CA VAL A 112 20.58 2.44 8.67
C VAL A 112 19.17 2.62 8.13
N VAL A 113 18.27 3.15 8.95
CA VAL A 113 16.90 3.48 8.55
C VAL A 113 16.76 5.00 8.46
N ILE A 114 16.30 5.49 7.31
CA ILE A 114 15.86 6.88 7.15
C ILE A 114 14.38 6.95 7.50
N ASP A 115 14.06 7.56 8.63
CA ASP A 115 12.68 7.75 9.10
C ASP A 115 12.15 9.10 8.65
N SER A 116 11.06 9.10 7.89
CA SER A 116 10.49 10.29 7.26
C SER A 116 9.67 11.19 8.18
N SER A 117 9.48 10.83 9.44
CA SER A 117 8.47 11.40 10.35
C SER A 117 8.57 12.92 10.59
N GLN A 118 9.72 13.53 10.34
CA GLN A 118 9.91 14.98 10.46
C GLN A 118 9.68 15.75 9.15
N MET A 119 9.46 15.06 8.03
CA MET A 119 9.28 15.67 6.71
C MET A 119 7.84 15.53 6.23
N ARG A 120 6.95 16.40 6.71
CA ARG A 120 5.48 16.29 6.54
C ARG A 120 4.81 17.49 5.89
N SER A 121 5.55 18.37 5.20
CA SER A 121 4.92 19.54 4.59
C SER A 121 4.05 19.17 3.38
N ILE A 122 2.97 19.94 3.20
CA ILE A 122 2.07 19.89 2.06
C ILE A 122 1.98 21.31 1.49
N THR A 123 2.18 21.47 0.19
CA THR A 123 2.13 22.77 -0.50
C THR A 123 1.24 22.64 -1.72
N PHE A 124 0.22 23.50 -1.82
CA PHE A 124 -0.72 23.55 -2.95
C PHE A 124 -0.25 24.53 -4.01
N ASP A 125 -0.45 24.16 -5.28
CA ASP A 125 -0.36 25.01 -6.46
C ASP A 125 -1.72 24.93 -7.19
N ASP A 126 -2.61 25.85 -6.83
CA ASP A 126 -4.00 25.84 -7.34
C ASP A 126 -4.07 26.14 -8.83
N ASP A 127 -3.16 26.98 -9.35
CA ASP A 127 -3.11 27.34 -10.77
C ASP A 127 -2.84 26.12 -11.66
N ARG A 128 -2.00 25.20 -11.17
CA ARG A 128 -1.66 23.95 -11.87
C ARG A 128 -2.49 22.76 -11.41
N LYS A 129 -3.36 22.93 -10.42
CA LYS A 129 -4.06 21.84 -9.73
C LYS A 129 -3.06 20.76 -9.24
N GLN A 130 -1.98 21.19 -8.63
CA GLN A 130 -0.93 20.31 -8.13
C GLN A 130 -0.75 20.47 -6.62
N VAL A 131 -0.35 19.40 -5.96
CA VAL A 131 0.06 19.39 -4.55
C VAL A 131 1.40 18.72 -4.42
N THR A 132 2.33 19.39 -3.75
CA THR A 132 3.63 18.82 -3.38
C THR A 132 3.58 18.36 -1.93
N VAL A 133 3.91 17.09 -1.70
CA VAL A 133 3.79 16.40 -0.41
C VAL A 133 5.13 15.78 -0.06
N LYS A 134 5.66 16.09 1.11
CA LYS A 134 6.88 15.44 1.64
C LYS A 134 6.58 14.01 2.08
N PHE A 135 7.56 13.13 1.96
CA PHE A 135 7.44 11.68 2.06
C PHE A 135 7.03 11.13 3.44
N GLY A 136 7.06 11.94 4.48
CA GLY A 136 6.64 11.59 5.85
C GLY A 136 5.15 11.75 6.13
N GLN A 137 4.35 12.15 5.15
CA GLN A 137 2.90 12.27 5.33
C GLN A 137 2.21 10.91 5.37
N SER A 138 1.12 10.84 6.15
CA SER A 138 0.18 9.73 6.14
C SER A 138 -1.04 10.03 5.26
N LEU A 139 -1.75 8.98 4.81
CA LEU A 139 -2.93 9.11 3.96
C LEU A 139 -4.03 9.93 4.64
N GLY A 140 -4.32 9.69 5.91
CA GLY A 140 -5.37 10.43 6.63
C GLY A 140 -5.07 11.92 6.75
N GLN A 141 -3.85 12.29 7.11
CA GLN A 141 -3.45 13.70 7.20
C GLN A 141 -3.43 14.38 5.83
N LEU A 142 -3.01 13.65 4.78
CA LEU A 142 -3.10 14.15 3.40
C LEU A 142 -4.56 14.35 2.99
N ALA A 143 -5.43 13.36 3.20
CA ALA A 143 -6.85 13.42 2.89
C ALA A 143 -7.54 14.61 3.58
N LEU A 144 -7.21 14.85 4.86
CA LEU A 144 -7.72 15.98 5.63
C LEU A 144 -7.25 17.33 5.05
N ALA A 145 -5.97 17.44 4.67
CA ALA A 145 -5.44 18.65 4.07
C ALA A 145 -6.04 18.92 2.68
N MET A 146 -6.15 17.87 1.86
CA MET A 146 -6.75 17.92 0.52
C MET A 146 -8.23 18.34 0.59
N GLY A 147 -9.02 17.71 1.48
CA GLY A 147 -10.44 18.01 1.62
C GLY A 147 -10.70 19.45 2.09
N LYS A 148 -9.86 20.00 3.00
CA LYS A 148 -9.91 21.42 3.38
C LYS A 148 -9.67 22.35 2.19
N GLY A 149 -8.81 21.96 1.24
CA GLY A 149 -8.58 22.65 -0.01
C GLY A 149 -9.64 22.39 -1.08
N LYS A 150 -10.65 21.56 -0.82
CA LYS A 150 -11.66 21.07 -1.77
C LYS A 150 -11.06 20.24 -2.92
N TYR A 151 -9.99 19.54 -2.62
CA TYR A 151 -9.30 18.62 -3.52
C TYR A 151 -9.34 17.18 -3.01
N ALA A 152 -9.05 16.25 -3.91
CA ALA A 152 -8.98 14.82 -3.60
C ALA A 152 -7.84 14.16 -4.40
N LEU A 153 -7.44 12.97 -3.94
CA LEU A 153 -6.54 12.05 -4.61
C LEU A 153 -7.07 10.61 -4.43
N PRO A 154 -6.83 9.70 -5.37
CA PRO A 154 -7.08 8.28 -5.13
C PRO A 154 -6.09 7.76 -4.08
N HIS A 155 -6.57 7.07 -3.07
CA HIS A 155 -5.73 6.46 -2.04
C HIS A 155 -6.49 5.39 -1.25
N GLY A 156 -5.75 4.52 -0.56
CA GLY A 156 -6.31 3.50 0.31
C GLY A 156 -6.99 4.06 1.57
N THR A 157 -7.74 3.21 2.25
CA THR A 157 -8.65 3.58 3.35
C THR A 157 -8.04 3.54 4.75
N CYS A 158 -6.76 3.20 4.90
CA CYS A 158 -6.10 3.19 6.21
C CYS A 158 -5.36 4.53 6.46
N PRO A 159 -5.78 5.37 7.46
CA PRO A 159 -5.27 6.72 7.62
C PRO A 159 -3.79 6.79 8.04
N THR A 160 -3.24 5.74 8.64
CA THR A 160 -1.84 5.70 9.12
C THR A 160 -0.84 5.20 8.10
N VAL A 161 -1.29 4.72 6.94
CA VAL A 161 -0.40 4.32 5.84
C VAL A 161 0.41 5.52 5.34
N GLY A 162 1.71 5.34 5.16
CA GLY A 162 2.61 6.38 4.64
C GLY A 162 2.46 6.58 3.13
N ILE A 163 2.39 7.84 2.70
CA ILE A 163 2.21 8.19 1.30
C ILE A 163 3.33 7.65 0.40
N SER A 164 4.56 7.61 0.90
CA SER A 164 5.73 7.23 0.10
C SER A 164 5.64 5.79 -0.40
N GLY A 165 5.49 4.81 0.49
CA GLY A 165 5.36 3.41 0.09
C GLY A 165 4.12 3.17 -0.76
N HIS A 166 2.99 3.77 -0.36
CA HIS A 166 1.72 3.63 -1.06
C HIS A 166 1.81 4.11 -2.51
N SER A 167 2.42 5.28 -2.76
CA SER A 167 2.57 5.85 -4.10
C SER A 167 3.58 5.11 -4.97
N LEU A 168 4.71 4.68 -4.39
CA LEU A 168 5.80 4.09 -5.18
C LEU A 168 5.49 2.68 -5.68
N GLY A 169 4.50 2.01 -5.11
CA GLY A 169 4.06 0.67 -5.52
C GLY A 169 2.66 0.62 -6.13
N GLY A 170 2.03 1.76 -6.44
CA GLY A 170 0.69 1.83 -7.03
C GLY A 170 -0.27 2.72 -6.25
N GLY A 171 -0.89 2.21 -5.20
CA GLY A 171 -1.84 2.97 -4.36
C GLY A 171 -3.28 2.85 -4.82
N TRP A 172 -3.93 1.72 -4.49
CA TRP A 172 -5.34 1.45 -4.74
C TRP A 172 -6.23 2.05 -3.65
N GLY A 173 -7.47 2.40 -4.02
CA GLY A 173 -8.56 2.79 -3.15
C GLY A 173 -9.89 2.83 -3.90
N PHE A 174 -11.02 3.07 -3.21
CA PHE A 174 -12.35 3.04 -3.79
C PHE A 174 -12.57 4.04 -4.94
N THR A 175 -11.79 5.10 -4.98
CA THR A 175 -11.87 6.10 -6.05
C THR A 175 -10.99 5.78 -7.26
N SER A 176 -10.24 4.68 -7.21
CA SER A 176 -9.25 4.34 -8.25
C SER A 176 -9.89 4.03 -9.59
N ARG A 177 -11.10 3.48 -9.63
CA ARG A 177 -11.82 3.26 -10.89
C ARG A 177 -12.05 4.57 -11.64
N LYS A 178 -12.28 5.67 -10.93
CA LYS A 178 -12.51 6.99 -11.54
C LYS A 178 -11.22 7.74 -11.80
N TRP A 179 -10.24 7.70 -10.89
CA TRP A 179 -9.07 8.57 -10.91
C TRP A 179 -7.74 7.87 -11.18
N GLY A 180 -7.73 6.54 -11.28
CA GLY A 180 -6.52 5.71 -11.43
C GLY A 180 -5.89 5.34 -10.07
N TRP A 181 -4.75 4.71 -10.15
CA TRP A 181 -3.90 4.44 -8.99
C TRP A 181 -3.24 5.75 -8.53
N LEU A 182 -2.83 5.84 -7.25
CA LEU A 182 -2.14 7.06 -6.79
C LEU A 182 -0.85 7.35 -7.57
N VAL A 183 -0.14 6.31 -8.02
CA VAL A 183 1.06 6.42 -8.85
C VAL A 183 0.79 7.14 -10.19
N ASP A 184 -0.42 7.04 -10.74
CA ASP A 184 -0.82 7.71 -11.99
C ASP A 184 -0.92 9.23 -11.83
N ARG A 185 -1.08 9.69 -10.60
CA ARG A 185 -1.23 11.11 -10.27
C ARG A 185 0.10 11.82 -10.06
N ILE A 186 1.22 11.08 -10.01
CA ILE A 186 2.55 11.66 -9.81
C ILE A 186 3.00 12.37 -11.08
N VAL A 187 3.25 13.67 -10.99
CA VAL A 187 3.78 14.50 -12.07
C VAL A 187 5.25 14.86 -11.90
N SER A 188 5.78 14.82 -10.70
CA SER A 188 7.22 14.89 -10.42
C SER A 188 7.55 14.35 -9.04
N VAL A 189 8.82 13.99 -8.84
CA VAL A 189 9.36 13.63 -7.52
C VAL A 189 10.67 14.35 -7.27
N GLU A 190 10.94 14.71 -6.01
CA GLU A 190 12.27 15.06 -5.55
C GLU A 190 12.98 13.79 -5.10
N PHE A 191 14.13 13.53 -5.66
CA PHE A 191 14.84 12.25 -5.53
C PHE A 191 16.29 12.48 -5.10
N VAL A 192 16.76 11.69 -4.15
CA VAL A 192 18.17 11.65 -3.74
C VAL A 192 18.80 10.38 -4.27
N ASP A 193 19.80 10.53 -5.16
CA ASP A 193 20.53 9.41 -5.73
C ASP A 193 21.61 8.85 -4.77
N ILE A 194 22.27 7.76 -5.18
CA ILE A 194 23.32 7.10 -4.38
C ILE A 194 24.50 8.01 -4.05
N ASN A 195 24.77 9.03 -4.84
CA ASN A 195 25.83 10.01 -4.62
C ASN A 195 25.38 11.16 -3.71
N GLY A 196 24.12 11.15 -3.27
CA GLY A 196 23.51 12.23 -2.50
C GLY A 196 23.26 13.48 -3.35
N ASN A 197 23.10 13.36 -4.67
CA ASN A 197 22.61 14.45 -5.50
C ASN A 197 21.09 14.54 -5.39
N ILE A 198 20.58 15.75 -5.21
CA ILE A 198 19.15 16.04 -5.18
C ILE A 198 18.70 16.37 -6.60
N LYS A 199 17.72 15.64 -7.10
CA LYS A 199 17.20 15.73 -8.46
C LYS A 199 15.69 15.92 -8.45
N ILE A 200 15.15 16.55 -9.49
CA ILE A 200 13.71 16.55 -9.79
C ILE A 200 13.49 15.65 -11.00
N LEU A 201 12.83 14.52 -10.77
CA LEU A 201 12.46 13.59 -11.83
C LEU A 201 11.02 13.86 -12.27
N ASN A 202 10.81 13.96 -13.58
CA ASN A 202 9.50 14.27 -14.19
C ASN A 202 9.49 13.81 -15.65
N PRO A 203 8.37 13.98 -16.41
CA PRO A 203 8.27 13.57 -17.82
C PRO A 203 9.31 14.19 -18.77
N SER A 204 9.94 15.30 -18.38
CA SER A 204 10.98 15.97 -19.18
C SER A 204 12.40 15.48 -18.85
N SER A 205 12.56 14.58 -17.91
CA SER A 205 13.84 13.97 -17.58
C SER A 205 14.43 13.23 -18.76
N THR A 206 15.76 13.22 -18.89
CA THR A 206 16.49 12.59 -19.99
C THR A 206 17.60 11.66 -19.49
N GLY A 207 18.07 10.74 -20.33
CA GLY A 207 19.14 9.80 -19.97
C GLY A 207 18.78 8.96 -18.74
N ASP A 208 19.73 8.79 -17.82
CA ASP A 208 19.54 7.99 -16.60
C ASP A 208 18.42 8.53 -15.70
N ASP A 209 18.18 9.84 -15.71
CA ASP A 209 17.08 10.43 -14.93
C ASP A 209 15.71 10.09 -15.52
N ALA A 210 15.60 9.87 -16.84
CA ALA A 210 14.39 9.35 -17.47
C ALA A 210 14.13 7.87 -17.09
N GLU A 211 15.19 7.07 -17.01
CA GLU A 211 15.09 5.68 -16.56
C GLU A 211 14.68 5.62 -15.08
N LEU A 212 15.23 6.48 -14.24
CA LEU A 212 14.81 6.61 -12.83
C LEU A 212 13.36 7.08 -12.71
N TRP A 213 12.94 8.09 -13.51
CA TRP A 213 11.56 8.56 -13.55
C TRP A 213 10.58 7.45 -13.88
N TRP A 214 10.93 6.61 -14.85
CA TRP A 214 10.15 5.43 -15.21
C TRP A 214 10.12 4.40 -14.07
N ALA A 215 11.28 4.09 -13.49
CA ALA A 215 11.45 3.02 -12.52
C ALA A 215 10.82 3.31 -11.15
N VAL A 216 10.89 4.56 -10.65
CA VAL A 216 10.35 4.91 -9.32
C VAL A 216 8.82 4.86 -9.27
N ARG A 217 8.15 4.94 -10.41
CA ARG A 217 6.70 4.83 -10.52
C ARG A 217 6.26 3.38 -10.75
N GLY A 218 6.26 2.60 -9.67
CA GLY A 218 5.91 1.17 -9.63
C GLY A 218 6.91 0.32 -8.86
N ALA A 219 8.23 0.66 -8.91
CA ALA A 219 9.27 -0.10 -8.21
C ALA A 219 10.17 0.78 -7.33
N GLY A 220 9.73 1.99 -6.96
CA GLY A 220 10.56 2.98 -6.28
C GLY A 220 10.84 2.69 -4.80
N ALA A 221 10.07 1.81 -4.17
CA ALA A 221 10.23 1.54 -2.74
C ALA A 221 11.52 0.78 -2.45
N ASN A 222 12.49 1.45 -1.79
CA ASN A 222 13.77 0.87 -1.34
C ASN A 222 14.64 0.22 -2.45
N ASN A 223 14.58 0.70 -3.71
CA ASN A 223 15.34 0.08 -4.79
C ASN A 223 16.43 0.97 -5.41
N PHE A 224 16.23 2.29 -5.55
CA PHE A 224 17.11 3.11 -6.40
C PHE A 224 17.71 4.32 -5.70
N GLY A 225 17.12 4.78 -4.62
CA GLY A 225 17.43 6.02 -3.91
C GLY A 225 16.27 6.41 -3.00
N VAL A 226 16.21 7.68 -2.60
CA VAL A 226 15.19 8.18 -1.68
C VAL A 226 14.32 9.22 -2.38
N VAL A 227 13.03 8.95 -2.53
CA VAL A 227 12.04 9.96 -2.92
C VAL A 227 11.65 10.74 -1.67
N THR A 228 11.97 12.04 -1.63
CA THR A 228 11.74 12.92 -0.47
C THR A 228 10.51 13.78 -0.59
N SER A 229 9.98 13.96 -1.81
CA SER A 229 8.65 14.55 -2.03
C SER A 229 8.04 14.10 -3.34
N PHE A 230 6.73 14.21 -3.40
CA PHE A 230 5.89 13.90 -4.56
C PHE A 230 5.09 15.12 -4.94
N THR A 231 4.98 15.42 -6.22
CA THR A 231 4.00 16.39 -6.74
C THR A 231 2.93 15.60 -7.48
N TYR A 232 1.67 15.75 -7.06
CA TYR A 232 0.51 15.07 -7.65
C TYR A 232 -0.38 16.03 -8.40
N LEU A 233 -1.00 15.55 -9.46
CA LEU A 233 -2.15 16.21 -10.08
C LEU A 233 -3.39 15.92 -9.23
N MET A 234 -4.04 16.98 -8.72
CA MET A 234 -5.21 16.90 -7.87
C MET A 234 -6.50 16.71 -8.66
N GLU A 235 -7.48 16.07 -8.04
CA GLU A 235 -8.88 16.08 -8.45
C GLU A 235 -9.68 17.08 -7.60
N THR A 236 -10.81 17.56 -8.13
CA THR A 236 -11.76 18.31 -7.31
C THR A 236 -12.49 17.34 -6.39
N ALA A 237 -12.55 17.67 -5.10
CA ALA A 237 -13.30 16.86 -4.14
C ALA A 237 -14.79 16.81 -4.53
N PRO A 238 -15.41 15.62 -4.57
CA PRO A 238 -16.83 15.49 -4.89
C PRO A 238 -17.69 16.14 -3.79
N SER A 239 -18.82 16.69 -4.20
CA SER A 239 -19.85 17.24 -3.30
C SER A 239 -21.06 16.33 -3.13
N GLU A 240 -21.10 15.20 -3.82
CA GLU A 240 -22.14 14.19 -3.72
C GLU A 240 -21.43 12.83 -3.65
N ILE A 241 -21.52 12.19 -2.51
CA ILE A 241 -20.83 10.93 -2.22
C ILE A 241 -21.79 10.00 -1.48
N ILE A 242 -21.72 8.71 -1.80
CA ILE A 242 -22.44 7.68 -1.07
C ILE A 242 -21.45 6.61 -0.63
N ASN A 243 -21.29 6.44 0.67
CA ASN A 243 -20.64 5.26 1.22
C ASN A 243 -21.69 4.18 1.40
N TYR A 244 -21.44 2.98 0.89
CA TYR A 244 -22.41 1.90 0.91
C TYR A 244 -21.81 0.58 1.41
N GLY A 245 -22.66 -0.26 1.94
CA GLY A 245 -22.36 -1.65 2.32
C GLY A 245 -23.61 -2.50 2.16
N LEU A 246 -23.47 -3.64 1.48
CA LEU A 246 -24.52 -4.64 1.29
C LEU A 246 -24.05 -5.96 1.86
N ASN A 247 -24.72 -6.46 2.89
CA ASN A 247 -24.42 -7.72 3.53
C ASN A 247 -25.18 -8.87 2.89
N PHE A 248 -24.56 -10.06 2.83
CA PHE A 248 -25.16 -11.29 2.30
C PHE A 248 -25.00 -12.43 3.29
N ALA A 249 -26.05 -13.26 3.41
CA ALA A 249 -26.18 -14.19 4.52
C ALA A 249 -25.28 -15.42 4.42
N THR A 250 -25.06 -15.95 3.22
CA THR A 250 -24.40 -17.25 3.02
C THR A 250 -23.24 -17.18 2.05
N TYR A 251 -22.30 -18.11 2.14
CA TYR A 251 -21.22 -18.21 1.15
C TYR A 251 -21.74 -18.51 -0.27
N THR A 252 -22.82 -19.23 -0.41
CA THR A 252 -23.49 -19.44 -1.70
C THR A 252 -23.96 -18.11 -2.29
N ASP A 253 -24.51 -17.21 -1.47
CA ASP A 253 -24.87 -15.86 -1.91
C ASP A 253 -23.61 -15.08 -2.31
N CYS A 254 -22.54 -15.13 -1.52
CA CYS A 254 -21.28 -14.44 -1.78
C CYS A 254 -20.65 -14.86 -3.11
N VAL A 255 -20.66 -16.16 -3.40
CA VAL A 255 -20.21 -16.71 -4.69
C VAL A 255 -21.02 -16.10 -5.85
N ARG A 256 -22.34 -16.06 -5.72
CA ARG A 256 -23.23 -15.47 -6.74
C ARG A 256 -23.03 -13.98 -6.89
N VAL A 257 -22.75 -13.25 -5.78
CA VAL A 257 -22.38 -11.82 -5.82
C VAL A 257 -21.09 -11.63 -6.57
N LEU A 258 -20.04 -12.44 -6.30
CA LEU A 258 -18.76 -12.35 -7.00
C LEU A 258 -18.93 -12.60 -8.50
N LEU A 259 -19.72 -13.60 -8.90
CA LEU A 259 -20.01 -13.88 -10.30
C LEU A 259 -20.80 -12.73 -10.99
N ALA A 260 -21.76 -12.14 -10.28
CA ALA A 260 -22.49 -10.98 -10.80
C ALA A 260 -21.56 -9.76 -10.98
N LEU A 261 -20.68 -9.50 -9.99
CA LEU A 261 -19.67 -8.43 -10.09
C LEU A 261 -18.68 -8.69 -11.22
N GLN A 262 -18.27 -9.93 -11.43
CA GLN A 262 -17.42 -10.32 -12.53
C GLN A 262 -18.11 -10.04 -13.88
N GLU A 263 -19.35 -10.46 -14.04
CA GLU A 263 -20.12 -10.25 -15.27
C GLU A 263 -20.28 -8.76 -15.58
N ILE A 264 -20.88 -7.99 -14.68
CA ILE A 264 -21.13 -6.56 -14.89
C ILE A 264 -19.83 -5.72 -14.87
N GLY A 265 -18.85 -6.12 -14.08
CA GLY A 265 -17.55 -5.43 -13.96
C GLY A 265 -16.62 -5.66 -15.15
N SER A 266 -16.89 -6.72 -15.96
CA SER A 266 -16.15 -7.00 -17.20
C SER A 266 -16.68 -6.20 -18.40
N ILE A 267 -17.85 -5.61 -18.28
CA ILE A 267 -18.39 -4.69 -19.28
C ILE A 267 -17.64 -3.35 -19.10
N PRO A 268 -17.17 -2.71 -20.21
CA PRO A 268 -16.48 -1.43 -20.10
C PRO A 268 -17.29 -0.38 -19.34
N ALA A 269 -16.63 0.41 -18.51
CA ALA A 269 -17.30 1.36 -17.61
C ALA A 269 -18.00 2.53 -18.34
N ASP A 270 -17.71 2.74 -19.61
CA ASP A 270 -18.38 3.69 -20.51
C ASP A 270 -19.56 3.06 -21.27
N ASP A 271 -19.79 1.76 -21.13
CA ASP A 271 -20.99 1.08 -21.64
C ASP A 271 -22.15 1.27 -20.64
N PRO A 272 -23.37 1.59 -21.10
CA PRO A 272 -24.55 1.72 -20.23
C PRO A 272 -24.87 0.48 -19.41
N ASP A 273 -24.49 -0.71 -19.88
CA ASP A 273 -24.71 -1.97 -19.19
C ASP A 273 -23.57 -2.31 -18.19
N GLY A 274 -22.44 -1.60 -18.24
CA GLY A 274 -21.32 -1.75 -17.32
C GLY A 274 -21.50 -1.00 -15.99
N LEU A 275 -20.57 -1.20 -15.06
CA LEU A 275 -20.49 -0.40 -13.84
C LEU A 275 -19.79 0.93 -14.13
N PRO A 276 -20.42 2.09 -13.88
CA PRO A 276 -19.79 3.39 -14.14
C PRO A 276 -18.51 3.57 -13.30
N VAL A 277 -17.62 4.44 -13.76
CA VAL A 277 -16.35 4.71 -13.05
C VAL A 277 -16.56 5.29 -11.66
N GLU A 278 -17.71 5.90 -11.40
CA GLU A 278 -18.14 6.43 -10.11
C GLU A 278 -18.36 5.35 -9.05
N PHE A 279 -18.63 4.12 -9.49
CA PHE A 279 -18.84 2.97 -8.61
C PHE A 279 -17.50 2.33 -8.25
N GLY A 280 -16.99 2.61 -7.05
CA GLY A 280 -15.82 1.94 -6.47
C GLY A 280 -16.22 1.02 -5.34
N GLY A 281 -15.61 -0.17 -5.26
CA GLY A 281 -15.96 -1.11 -4.21
C GLY A 281 -15.10 -2.36 -4.18
N GLU A 282 -15.31 -3.12 -3.13
CA GLU A 282 -14.73 -4.43 -2.89
C GLU A 282 -15.78 -5.40 -2.34
N LEU A 283 -15.65 -6.66 -2.69
CA LEU A 283 -16.40 -7.73 -2.04
C LEU A 283 -15.50 -8.43 -1.03
N ILE A 284 -15.87 -8.38 0.25
CA ILE A 284 -15.13 -9.02 1.34
C ILE A 284 -15.86 -10.30 1.74
N LEU A 285 -15.20 -11.45 1.64
CA LEU A 285 -15.67 -12.74 2.16
C LEU A 285 -15.04 -12.98 3.52
N ASN A 286 -15.84 -13.22 4.56
CA ASN A 286 -15.40 -13.40 5.95
C ASN A 286 -15.27 -14.88 6.29
N GLY A 287 -14.08 -15.32 6.73
CA GLY A 287 -13.82 -16.69 7.12
C GLY A 287 -14.43 -17.09 8.46
N ASP A 288 -14.67 -16.15 9.36
CA ASP A 288 -15.27 -16.37 10.68
C ASP A 288 -16.77 -16.06 10.72
N TYR A 289 -17.46 -16.28 9.62
CA TYR A 289 -18.88 -16.03 9.43
C TYR A 289 -19.78 -16.60 10.55
N ALA A 290 -19.37 -17.68 11.20
CA ALA A 290 -20.10 -18.20 12.37
C ALA A 290 -20.23 -17.19 13.54
N ASN A 291 -19.37 -16.18 13.57
CA ASN A 291 -19.33 -15.12 14.56
C ASN A 291 -19.79 -13.76 14.00
N THR A 292 -20.21 -13.70 12.74
CA THR A 292 -20.68 -12.50 12.05
C THR A 292 -22.11 -12.71 11.53
N GLU A 293 -22.89 -11.64 11.39
CA GLU A 293 -24.27 -11.74 10.85
C GLU A 293 -24.29 -11.96 9.33
N SER A 294 -23.14 -11.84 8.64
CA SER A 294 -23.03 -11.96 7.18
C SER A 294 -21.77 -12.72 6.75
N ALA A 295 -21.92 -13.57 5.73
CA ALA A 295 -20.81 -14.30 5.14
C ALA A 295 -19.91 -13.41 4.28
N CYS A 296 -20.47 -12.37 3.67
CA CYS A 296 -19.71 -11.36 2.93
C CYS A 296 -20.43 -10.01 2.88
N MET A 297 -19.64 -8.99 2.53
CA MET A 297 -20.11 -7.63 2.33
C MET A 297 -19.55 -7.06 1.03
N LEU A 298 -20.42 -6.54 0.17
CA LEU A 298 -20.01 -5.64 -0.90
C LEU A 298 -20.04 -4.22 -0.36
N THR A 299 -18.89 -3.59 -0.24
CA THR A 299 -18.74 -2.25 0.32
C THR A 299 -17.96 -1.33 -0.60
N GLY A 300 -18.15 -0.04 -0.45
CA GLY A 300 -17.41 0.95 -1.25
C GLY A 300 -17.94 2.36 -1.18
N GLN A 301 -17.57 3.11 -2.22
CA GLN A 301 -17.92 4.52 -2.36
C GLN A 301 -18.41 4.80 -3.78
N TYR A 302 -19.53 5.50 -3.89
CA TYR A 302 -20.05 6.02 -5.15
C TYR A 302 -19.83 7.54 -5.21
N LEU A 303 -19.18 8.01 -6.25
CA LEU A 303 -18.86 9.44 -6.45
C LEU A 303 -19.89 10.11 -7.36
N GLY A 304 -21.07 10.40 -6.82
CA GLY A 304 -22.18 10.99 -7.56
C GLY A 304 -23.44 11.07 -6.71
N ASN A 305 -24.51 11.54 -7.34
CA ASN A 305 -25.78 11.75 -6.67
C ASN A 305 -26.53 10.43 -6.38
N LYS A 306 -27.52 10.51 -5.51
CA LYS A 306 -28.34 9.37 -5.07
C LYS A 306 -29.12 8.71 -6.21
N SER A 307 -29.60 9.47 -7.18
CA SER A 307 -30.40 8.93 -8.29
C SER A 307 -29.57 7.97 -9.14
N ASP A 308 -28.37 8.38 -9.48
CA ASP A 308 -27.44 7.59 -10.32
C ASP A 308 -26.94 6.36 -9.55
N TYR A 309 -26.61 6.53 -8.25
CA TYR A 309 -26.30 5.41 -7.37
C TYR A 309 -27.45 4.41 -7.31
N THR A 310 -28.68 4.90 -7.10
CA THR A 310 -29.86 4.03 -6.99
C THR A 310 -30.09 3.26 -8.29
N THR A 311 -29.91 3.90 -9.43
CA THR A 311 -30.02 3.24 -10.72
C THR A 311 -28.99 2.14 -10.89
N THR A 312 -27.71 2.44 -10.55
CA THR A 312 -26.61 1.49 -10.64
C THR A 312 -26.81 0.30 -9.69
N ILE A 313 -27.10 0.58 -8.43
CA ILE A 313 -27.22 -0.49 -7.43
C ILE A 313 -28.46 -1.35 -7.65
N ASN A 314 -29.57 -0.78 -8.09
CA ASN A 314 -30.79 -1.55 -8.39
C ASN A 314 -30.58 -2.54 -9.54
N ARG A 315 -29.80 -2.17 -10.56
CA ARG A 315 -29.43 -3.09 -11.64
C ARG A 315 -28.62 -4.29 -11.11
N LEU A 316 -27.63 -4.05 -10.26
CA LEU A 316 -26.89 -5.13 -9.63
C LEU A 316 -27.81 -5.99 -8.74
N LEU A 317 -28.67 -5.37 -7.92
CA LEU A 317 -29.61 -6.10 -7.06
C LEU A 317 -30.63 -6.92 -7.87
N GLU A 318 -31.05 -6.45 -9.05
CA GLU A 318 -31.90 -7.20 -9.96
C GLU A 318 -31.18 -8.45 -10.47
N MET A 319 -29.94 -8.31 -10.95
CA MET A 319 -29.14 -9.44 -11.38
C MET A 319 -28.96 -10.48 -10.25
N LEU A 320 -28.80 -10.03 -9.02
CA LEU A 320 -28.68 -10.90 -7.85
C LEU A 320 -30.00 -11.59 -7.53
N ARG A 321 -31.11 -10.87 -7.61
CA ARG A 321 -32.45 -11.43 -7.39
C ARG A 321 -32.79 -12.54 -8.40
N GLU A 322 -32.42 -12.36 -9.66
CA GLU A 322 -32.58 -13.41 -10.68
C GLU A 322 -31.77 -14.68 -10.37
N ARG A 323 -30.69 -14.52 -9.59
CA ARG A 323 -29.85 -15.63 -9.08
C ARG A 323 -30.32 -16.16 -7.71
N GLY A 324 -31.45 -15.64 -7.21
CA GLY A 324 -32.00 -16.04 -5.91
C GLY A 324 -31.25 -15.46 -4.71
N VAL A 325 -30.56 -14.34 -4.88
CA VAL A 325 -29.78 -13.65 -3.83
C VAL A 325 -30.47 -12.35 -3.46
N ALA A 326 -30.56 -12.08 -2.16
CA ALA A 326 -31.00 -10.80 -1.62
C ALA A 326 -30.00 -10.28 -0.57
N ALA A 327 -29.75 -9.00 -0.58
CA ALA A 327 -28.98 -8.36 0.49
C ALA A 327 -29.78 -8.37 1.79
N LEU A 328 -29.10 -8.56 2.91
CA LEU A 328 -29.69 -8.46 4.23
C LEU A 328 -30.05 -7.00 4.52
N GLU A 329 -31.21 -6.76 5.15
CA GLU A 329 -31.54 -5.42 5.65
C GLU A 329 -30.64 -5.05 6.85
N SER A 330 -30.36 -6.03 7.73
CA SER A 330 -29.48 -5.85 8.87
C SER A 330 -28.03 -5.60 8.40
N GLY A 331 -27.45 -4.52 8.89
CA GLY A 331 -26.08 -4.14 8.62
C GLY A 331 -25.81 -3.58 7.22
N SER A 332 -26.76 -3.65 6.26
CA SER A 332 -26.65 -2.98 4.98
C SER A 332 -26.96 -1.47 5.10
N TYR A 333 -26.24 -0.64 4.34
CA TYR A 333 -26.41 0.80 4.41
C TYR A 333 -26.06 1.49 3.09
N ALA A 334 -26.60 2.71 2.91
CA ALA A 334 -26.16 3.70 1.93
C ALA A 334 -26.25 5.07 2.60
N ARG A 335 -25.12 5.68 2.89
CA ARG A 335 -25.01 6.96 3.60
C ARG A 335 -24.58 8.05 2.64
N GLU A 336 -25.38 9.11 2.55
CA GLU A 336 -25.15 10.24 1.66
C GLU A 336 -24.33 11.31 2.36
N PHE A 337 -23.34 11.87 1.66
CA PHE A 337 -22.49 12.94 2.15
C PHE A 337 -22.39 14.05 1.11
N SER A 338 -22.43 15.30 1.57
CA SER A 338 -22.15 16.50 0.79
C SER A 338 -20.76 17.10 1.08
N ASP A 339 -20.00 16.48 1.97
CA ASP A 339 -18.67 16.89 2.38
C ASP A 339 -17.68 15.72 2.29
N TRP A 340 -16.59 15.94 1.56
CA TRP A 340 -15.58 14.91 1.28
C TRP A 340 -14.88 14.42 2.55
N ILE A 341 -14.55 15.32 3.48
CA ILE A 341 -13.87 14.95 4.74
C ILE A 341 -14.78 14.06 5.59
N THR A 342 -16.06 14.41 5.67
CA THR A 342 -17.05 13.61 6.41
C THR A 342 -17.22 12.23 5.80
N ALA A 343 -17.32 12.14 4.47
CA ALA A 343 -17.39 10.85 3.76
C ALA A 343 -16.15 9.98 4.01
N LEU A 344 -14.95 10.57 3.94
CA LEU A 344 -13.72 9.85 4.23
C LEU A 344 -13.61 9.45 5.71
N THR A 345 -14.07 10.29 6.62
CA THR A 345 -14.06 9.97 8.06
C THR A 345 -15.00 8.80 8.39
N ASP A 346 -16.17 8.74 7.74
CA ASP A 346 -17.09 7.58 7.86
C ASP A 346 -16.45 6.29 7.35
N LEU A 347 -15.64 6.38 6.31
CA LEU A 347 -14.99 5.23 5.66
C LEU A 347 -13.71 4.77 6.35
N MET A 348 -12.88 5.72 6.78
CA MET A 348 -11.50 5.50 7.25
C MET A 348 -11.34 5.61 8.77
N GLY A 349 -12.39 6.07 9.48
CA GLY A 349 -12.26 6.54 10.86
C GLY A 349 -11.57 7.91 10.94
N PRO A 350 -11.13 8.34 12.15
CA PRO A 350 -10.50 9.65 12.34
C PRO A 350 -9.26 9.82 11.45
N LEU A 351 -9.31 10.81 10.55
CA LEU A 351 -8.24 11.05 9.56
C LEU A 351 -6.94 11.57 10.19
N ASP A 352 -7.00 12.13 11.38
CA ASP A 352 -5.84 12.60 12.15
C ASP A 352 -5.18 11.51 13.00
N THR A 353 -5.62 10.26 12.88
CA THR A 353 -5.00 9.11 13.54
C THR A 353 -3.52 9.04 13.17
N SER A 354 -2.65 9.07 14.18
CA SER A 354 -1.19 9.12 13.99
C SER A 354 -0.48 7.82 14.37
N VAL A 355 -1.18 6.89 15.02
CA VAL A 355 -0.61 5.63 15.50
C VAL A 355 -1.38 4.46 14.87
N ALA A 356 -0.65 3.63 14.13
CA ALA A 356 -1.20 2.39 13.58
C ALA A 356 -1.43 1.36 14.70
N THR A 357 -2.51 0.60 14.60
CA THR A 357 -2.66 -0.62 15.39
C THR A 357 -1.66 -1.66 14.90
N SER A 358 -0.79 -2.11 15.78
CA SER A 358 0.21 -3.14 15.45
C SER A 358 -0.27 -4.50 15.91
N GLN A 359 -0.18 -5.50 15.03
CA GLN A 359 -0.59 -6.88 15.31
C GLN A 359 0.13 -7.86 14.39
N PRO A 360 0.24 -9.15 14.76
CA PRO A 360 0.71 -10.17 13.84
C PRO A 360 -0.35 -10.43 12.76
N TYR A 361 0.05 -10.43 11.49
CA TYR A 361 -0.79 -10.82 10.36
C TYR A 361 0.02 -11.40 9.23
N TYR A 362 -0.63 -12.11 8.34
CA TYR A 362 -0.05 -12.57 7.08
C TYR A 362 -1.04 -12.35 5.94
N ALA A 363 -0.53 -11.98 4.79
CA ALA A 363 -1.36 -11.74 3.61
C ALA A 363 -0.63 -12.12 2.32
N GLN A 364 -1.43 -12.47 1.32
CA GLN A 364 -1.01 -12.60 -0.08
C GLN A 364 -1.93 -11.75 -0.95
N SER A 365 -1.45 -11.38 -2.13
CA SER A 365 -2.26 -10.72 -3.14
C SER A 365 -2.20 -11.45 -4.47
N LEU A 366 -3.28 -11.30 -5.22
CA LEU A 366 -3.37 -11.76 -6.60
C LEU A 366 -3.94 -10.64 -7.46
N LEU A 367 -3.39 -10.48 -8.64
CA LEU A 367 -3.95 -9.64 -9.70
C LEU A 367 -4.15 -10.56 -10.90
N ASP A 368 -5.36 -10.60 -11.40
CA ASP A 368 -5.66 -11.32 -12.63
C ASP A 368 -5.18 -10.51 -13.86
N ASP A 369 -5.20 -11.14 -15.01
CA ASP A 369 -4.85 -10.51 -16.30
C ASP A 369 -6.08 -9.92 -17.01
N GLY A 370 -7.18 -9.67 -16.29
CA GLY A 370 -8.41 -9.09 -16.81
C GLY A 370 -9.33 -10.08 -17.55
N ASP A 371 -8.98 -11.36 -17.62
CA ASP A 371 -9.85 -12.40 -18.16
C ASP A 371 -10.74 -13.00 -17.06
N PRO A 372 -12.02 -12.59 -16.95
CA PRO A 372 -12.90 -12.99 -15.87
C PRO A 372 -13.56 -14.34 -16.20
N ASP A 373 -12.91 -15.44 -15.92
CA ASP A 373 -13.42 -16.76 -16.25
C ASP A 373 -13.53 -17.68 -15.01
N HIS A 374 -14.20 -17.17 -13.96
CA HIS A 374 -14.59 -17.99 -12.82
C HIS A 374 -15.91 -18.71 -13.10
N THR A 375 -15.96 -19.99 -12.81
CA THR A 375 -17.21 -20.76 -12.84
C THR A 375 -17.81 -20.82 -11.44
N LEU A 376 -19.12 -21.06 -11.32
CA LEU A 376 -19.79 -21.22 -10.02
C LEU A 376 -19.13 -22.33 -9.18
N GLU A 377 -18.82 -23.47 -9.81
CA GLU A 377 -18.21 -24.62 -9.14
C GLU A 377 -16.84 -24.30 -8.55
N THR A 378 -15.99 -23.62 -9.29
CA THR A 378 -14.63 -23.28 -8.84
C THR A 378 -14.61 -22.18 -7.77
N ILE A 379 -15.55 -21.25 -7.81
CA ILE A 379 -15.70 -20.21 -6.77
C ILE A 379 -16.25 -20.80 -5.46
N GLU A 380 -17.13 -21.80 -5.51
CA GLU A 380 -17.56 -22.52 -4.31
C GLU A 380 -16.37 -23.17 -3.60
N ALA A 381 -15.41 -23.74 -4.33
CA ALA A 381 -14.18 -24.27 -3.75
C ALA A 381 -13.34 -23.20 -3.01
N VAL A 382 -13.36 -21.96 -3.46
CA VAL A 382 -12.71 -20.83 -2.76
C VAL A 382 -13.41 -20.55 -1.41
N ALA A 383 -14.74 -20.53 -1.39
CA ALA A 383 -15.51 -20.37 -0.16
C ALA A 383 -15.26 -21.53 0.81
N ASP A 384 -15.20 -22.78 0.32
CA ASP A 384 -14.87 -23.96 1.13
C ASP A 384 -13.45 -23.87 1.72
N ALA A 385 -12.47 -23.44 0.93
CA ALA A 385 -11.09 -23.25 1.40
C ALA A 385 -11.01 -22.14 2.47
N LEU A 386 -11.80 -21.07 2.34
CA LEU A 386 -11.92 -20.03 3.33
C LEU A 386 -12.58 -20.53 4.62
N MET A 387 -13.69 -21.28 4.51
CA MET A 387 -14.35 -21.92 5.66
C MET A 387 -13.44 -22.89 6.40
N ALA A 388 -12.69 -23.71 5.69
CA ALA A 388 -11.71 -24.62 6.28
C ALA A 388 -10.58 -23.90 7.04
N SER A 389 -10.45 -22.60 6.84
CA SER A 389 -9.45 -21.78 7.53
C SER A 389 -9.86 -21.29 8.92
N VAL A 390 -11.14 -21.50 9.31
CA VAL A 390 -11.76 -20.87 10.51
C VAL A 390 -11.43 -21.58 11.84
N ASP A 391 -10.91 -22.79 11.82
CA ASP A 391 -10.80 -23.68 13.00
C ASP A 391 -9.73 -23.33 14.04
N ILE A 392 -9.14 -22.13 14.00
CA ILE A 392 -8.13 -21.73 14.98
C ILE A 392 -8.69 -20.61 15.85
N ASN A 393 -8.86 -20.88 17.14
CA ASN A 393 -9.35 -19.94 18.14
C ASN A 393 -8.72 -18.53 17.99
N GLY A 394 -9.56 -17.53 17.70
CA GLY A 394 -9.18 -16.13 17.58
C GLY A 394 -8.53 -15.74 16.26
N THR A 395 -8.36 -16.65 15.29
CA THR A 395 -7.85 -16.30 13.97
C THR A 395 -9.00 -15.80 13.10
N HIS A 396 -8.79 -14.62 12.52
CA HIS A 396 -9.68 -14.01 11.54
C HIS A 396 -9.01 -14.07 10.15
N THR A 397 -9.71 -14.59 9.16
CA THR A 397 -9.26 -14.64 7.76
C THR A 397 -10.35 -14.07 6.87
N HIS A 398 -9.98 -13.24 5.91
CA HIS A 398 -10.89 -12.75 4.89
C HIS A 398 -10.22 -12.69 3.51
N ILE A 399 -11.05 -12.63 2.48
CA ILE A 399 -10.64 -12.39 1.10
C ILE A 399 -11.34 -11.13 0.64
N SER A 400 -10.64 -10.11 0.16
CA SER A 400 -11.22 -8.99 -0.56
C SER A 400 -10.97 -9.12 -2.06
N PHE A 401 -11.99 -8.76 -2.85
CA PHE A 401 -11.96 -8.64 -4.30
C PHE A 401 -12.22 -7.18 -4.64
N ASP A 402 -11.14 -6.43 -4.79
CA ASP A 402 -11.15 -4.99 -5.06
C ASP A 402 -11.40 -4.75 -6.55
N LEU A 403 -12.50 -4.10 -6.89
CA LEU A 403 -12.94 -3.95 -8.28
C LEU A 403 -12.11 -2.92 -9.06
N ASN A 404 -11.57 -3.33 -10.19
CA ASN A 404 -10.94 -2.50 -11.21
C ASN A 404 -11.82 -2.49 -12.50
N GLY A 405 -11.46 -3.24 -13.51
CA GLY A 405 -12.26 -3.52 -14.70
C GLY A 405 -12.03 -2.59 -15.88
N PRO A 406 -12.42 -3.04 -17.09
CA PRO A 406 -12.19 -2.32 -18.34
C PRO A 406 -12.94 -0.98 -18.39
N GLY A 407 -12.39 -0.02 -19.12
CA GLY A 407 -12.96 1.33 -19.23
C GLY A 407 -12.76 2.22 -18.00
N SER A 408 -12.33 1.65 -16.86
CA SER A 408 -11.98 2.42 -15.66
C SER A 408 -10.57 3.00 -15.77
N ALA A 409 -10.26 3.99 -14.93
CA ALA A 409 -8.93 4.61 -14.92
C ALA A 409 -7.84 3.65 -14.43
N THR A 410 -8.16 2.63 -13.63
CA THR A 410 -7.22 1.60 -13.22
C THR A 410 -6.71 0.74 -14.37
N ASN A 411 -7.48 0.63 -15.45
CA ASN A 411 -7.17 -0.18 -16.64
C ASN A 411 -6.77 0.68 -17.86
N ARG A 412 -6.42 1.95 -17.64
CA ARG A 412 -5.89 2.84 -18.67
C ARG A 412 -4.38 2.97 -18.54
N ARG A 413 -3.64 2.44 -19.49
CA ARG A 413 -2.19 2.66 -19.54
C ARG A 413 -1.91 4.12 -19.92
N PRO A 414 -1.10 4.86 -19.13
CA PRO A 414 -0.63 6.18 -19.56
C PRO A 414 0.15 6.05 -20.87
N VAL A 415 -0.31 6.74 -21.90
CA VAL A 415 0.23 6.56 -23.27
C VAL A 415 1.55 7.33 -23.46
N SER A 416 1.81 8.38 -22.65
CA SER A 416 2.84 9.37 -22.98
C SER A 416 4.20 9.16 -22.33
N ASP A 417 4.30 8.48 -21.18
CA ASP A 417 5.54 8.47 -20.43
C ASP A 417 5.93 7.09 -19.87
N GLY A 418 5.07 6.10 -20.00
CA GLY A 418 5.29 4.77 -19.46
C GLY A 418 5.72 4.80 -17.99
N MET A 419 5.50 3.77 -17.27
CA MET A 419 6.01 3.58 -15.91
C MET A 419 6.28 2.11 -15.65
N SER A 420 6.99 1.78 -14.59
CA SER A 420 7.30 0.40 -14.24
C SER A 420 6.16 -0.35 -13.55
N PHE A 421 5.06 0.33 -13.24
CA PHE A 421 3.85 -0.30 -12.72
C PHE A 421 3.13 -1.06 -13.85
N GLU A 422 2.89 -2.35 -13.68
CA GLU A 422 2.46 -3.27 -14.77
C GLU A 422 1.00 -3.77 -14.63
N HIS A 423 0.25 -3.36 -13.62
CA HIS A 423 -1.04 -3.97 -13.27
C HIS A 423 -2.25 -3.23 -13.88
N TRP A 424 -2.28 -3.12 -15.21
CA TRP A 424 -3.23 -2.29 -15.96
C TRP A 424 -4.44 -3.02 -16.54
N GLN A 425 -4.58 -4.32 -16.34
CA GLN A 425 -5.61 -5.12 -17.02
C GLN A 425 -6.43 -5.98 -16.06
N SER A 426 -6.26 -5.82 -14.76
CA SER A 426 -6.99 -6.63 -13.79
C SER A 426 -8.46 -6.27 -13.70
N LEU A 427 -9.32 -7.27 -13.55
CA LEU A 427 -10.70 -7.06 -13.10
C LEU A 427 -10.74 -6.88 -11.59
N PHE A 428 -9.98 -7.70 -10.86
CA PHE A 428 -9.86 -7.63 -9.41
C PHE A 428 -8.41 -7.53 -8.96
N LEU A 429 -8.16 -6.72 -7.93
CA LEU A 429 -7.05 -6.90 -7.02
C LEU A 429 -7.57 -7.73 -5.84
N VAL A 430 -7.01 -8.91 -5.63
CA VAL A 430 -7.42 -9.81 -4.54
C VAL A 430 -6.44 -9.70 -3.40
N GLN A 431 -6.94 -9.49 -2.18
CA GLN A 431 -6.17 -9.64 -0.96
C GLN A 431 -6.71 -10.79 -0.12
N ILE A 432 -5.84 -11.67 0.31
CA ILE A 432 -6.14 -12.75 1.25
C ILE A 432 -5.38 -12.43 2.52
N TYR A 433 -6.10 -12.16 3.61
CA TYR A 433 -5.53 -11.62 4.83
C TYR A 433 -5.93 -12.44 6.05
N SER A 434 -5.00 -12.70 6.94
CA SER A 434 -5.25 -13.42 8.19
C SER A 434 -4.52 -12.76 9.37
N ASN A 435 -5.21 -12.59 10.49
CA ASN A 435 -4.67 -12.08 11.74
C ASN A 435 -5.22 -12.86 12.94
N GLY A 436 -4.90 -12.41 14.17
CA GLY A 436 -5.42 -13.01 15.40
C GLY A 436 -4.72 -14.32 15.81
N PHE A 437 -3.69 -14.77 15.08
CA PHE A 437 -2.86 -15.91 15.48
C PHE A 437 -1.67 -15.47 16.37
N PRO A 438 -1.01 -16.42 17.09
CA PRO A 438 0.05 -16.09 18.07
C PRO A 438 1.34 -15.46 17.51
N GLY A 439 1.43 -15.26 16.19
CA GLY A 439 2.61 -14.69 15.52
C GLY A 439 3.61 -15.74 15.03
N PHE A 440 4.66 -15.26 14.34
CA PHE A 440 5.63 -16.09 13.64
C PHE A 440 6.82 -16.55 14.49
N ASP A 441 6.94 -16.07 15.72
CA ASP A 441 7.87 -16.62 16.72
C ASP A 441 7.54 -18.08 17.06
N ASN A 442 6.27 -18.45 16.90
CA ASN A 442 5.86 -19.85 16.95
C ASN A 442 5.91 -20.46 15.53
N PRO A 443 6.85 -21.41 15.26
CA PRO A 443 7.00 -22.01 13.93
C PRO A 443 5.73 -22.73 13.43
N ASN A 444 4.96 -23.35 14.32
CA ASN A 444 3.71 -24.03 13.97
C ASN A 444 2.64 -23.01 13.55
N SER A 445 2.53 -21.89 14.29
CA SER A 445 1.64 -20.78 13.95
C SER A 445 1.98 -20.20 12.58
N ARG A 446 3.27 -19.94 12.33
CA ARG A 446 3.78 -19.47 11.03
C ARG A 446 3.41 -20.43 9.91
N THR A 447 3.77 -21.71 10.05
CA THR A 447 3.48 -22.73 9.03
C THR A 447 1.99 -22.84 8.75
N SER A 448 1.17 -22.85 9.79
CA SER A 448 -0.29 -22.91 9.67
C SER A 448 -0.86 -21.69 8.93
N ALA A 449 -0.44 -20.46 9.30
CA ALA A 449 -0.92 -19.24 8.65
C ALA A 449 -0.49 -19.17 7.18
N VAL A 450 0.77 -19.47 6.87
CA VAL A 450 1.28 -19.47 5.50
C VAL A 450 0.56 -20.51 4.64
N ASN A 451 0.47 -21.76 5.10
CA ASN A 451 -0.19 -22.83 4.34
C ASN A 451 -1.66 -22.52 4.07
N ARG A 452 -2.38 -21.96 5.04
CA ARG A 452 -3.79 -21.59 4.91
C ARG A 452 -3.99 -20.56 3.81
N ILE A 453 -3.26 -19.44 3.89
CA ILE A 453 -3.37 -18.35 2.91
C ILE A 453 -2.94 -18.84 1.52
N THR A 454 -1.85 -19.63 1.44
CA THR A 454 -1.38 -20.22 0.19
C THR A 454 -2.42 -21.17 -0.42
N ASN A 455 -3.09 -22.01 0.40
CA ASN A 455 -4.14 -22.90 -0.10
C ASN A 455 -5.32 -22.11 -0.69
N ILE A 456 -5.76 -21.02 -0.05
CA ILE A 456 -6.80 -20.14 -0.59
C ILE A 456 -6.33 -19.49 -1.89
N ALA A 457 -5.11 -18.93 -1.93
CA ALA A 457 -4.55 -18.31 -3.13
C ALA A 457 -4.45 -19.29 -4.30
N ASP A 458 -4.00 -20.52 -4.05
CA ASP A 458 -3.89 -21.55 -5.08
C ASP A 458 -5.28 -22.02 -5.56
N THR A 459 -6.26 -22.10 -4.67
CA THR A 459 -7.65 -22.39 -5.04
C THR A 459 -8.22 -21.30 -5.94
N ILE A 460 -7.97 -20.01 -5.63
CA ILE A 460 -8.38 -18.88 -6.49
C ILE A 460 -7.72 -19.00 -7.87
N LYS A 461 -6.41 -19.27 -7.93
CA LYS A 461 -5.69 -19.43 -9.21
C LYS A 461 -6.26 -20.58 -10.05
N GLN A 462 -6.64 -21.67 -9.40
CA GLN A 462 -7.23 -22.84 -10.06
C GLN A 462 -8.70 -22.64 -10.44
N SER A 463 -9.38 -21.65 -9.88
CA SER A 463 -10.79 -21.37 -10.14
C SER A 463 -11.04 -20.79 -11.53
N LYS A 464 -10.01 -20.38 -12.27
CA LYS A 464 -10.15 -19.92 -13.66
C LYS A 464 -10.08 -21.07 -14.64
N SER A 465 -10.97 -21.10 -15.61
CA SER A 465 -11.05 -22.15 -16.63
C SER A 465 -9.90 -22.12 -17.63
N LYS A 466 -9.22 -20.98 -17.80
CA LYS A 466 -8.02 -20.81 -18.64
C LYS A 466 -6.81 -20.54 -17.77
N LYS A 467 -5.63 -20.91 -18.27
CA LYS A 467 -4.36 -20.50 -17.65
C LYS A 467 -4.24 -18.99 -17.74
N SER A 468 -4.57 -18.31 -16.64
CA SER A 468 -4.33 -16.91 -16.47
C SER A 468 -2.92 -16.65 -15.97
N ASN A 469 -2.32 -15.55 -16.40
CA ASN A 469 -1.10 -15.06 -15.78
C ASN A 469 -1.50 -14.32 -14.52
N TRP A 470 -1.14 -14.89 -13.38
CA TRP A 470 -1.37 -14.26 -12.09
C TRP A 470 -0.16 -13.42 -11.69
N HIS A 471 -0.44 -12.18 -11.32
CA HIS A 471 0.51 -11.23 -10.76
C HIS A 471 0.26 -11.05 -9.27
N ALA A 472 1.12 -10.32 -8.59
CA ALA A 472 0.96 -9.93 -7.20
C ALA A 472 1.17 -8.42 -7.05
N TYR A 473 0.55 -7.83 -6.06
CA TYR A 473 0.65 -6.40 -5.79
C TYR A 473 1.78 -6.13 -4.79
N GLN A 474 2.80 -5.39 -5.20
CA GLN A 474 4.00 -5.18 -4.39
C GLN A 474 3.77 -4.38 -3.10
N ASN A 475 2.64 -3.64 -2.96
CA ASN A 475 2.29 -3.02 -1.68
C ASN A 475 1.68 -4.02 -0.68
N TYR A 476 1.25 -5.20 -1.15
CA TYR A 476 0.82 -6.33 -0.31
C TYR A 476 1.89 -7.41 -0.31
N VAL A 477 3.08 -7.04 0.18
CA VAL A 477 4.27 -7.89 0.16
C VAL A 477 4.02 -9.24 0.82
N ASP A 478 4.32 -10.33 0.07
CA ASP A 478 4.39 -11.69 0.58
C ASP A 478 5.85 -12.16 0.59
N PRO A 479 6.51 -12.28 1.77
CA PRO A 479 7.92 -12.68 1.86
C PRO A 479 8.18 -14.14 1.44
N TYR A 480 7.14 -14.95 1.27
CA TYR A 480 7.23 -16.35 0.82
C TYR A 480 6.91 -16.53 -0.66
N LEU A 481 6.57 -15.44 -1.36
CA LEU A 481 6.26 -15.48 -2.78
C LEU A 481 7.48 -15.90 -3.60
N GLN A 482 7.35 -17.03 -4.27
CA GLN A 482 8.36 -17.49 -5.22
C GLN A 482 8.29 -16.66 -6.51
N ASN A 483 9.44 -16.45 -7.18
CA ASN A 483 9.51 -15.65 -8.40
C ASN A 483 8.89 -14.24 -8.25
N PHE A 484 9.05 -13.65 -7.06
CA PHE A 484 8.46 -12.36 -6.72
C PHE A 484 8.76 -11.26 -7.77
N GLY A 485 9.95 -11.28 -8.38
CA GLY A 485 10.32 -10.30 -9.41
C GLY A 485 9.35 -10.31 -10.59
N MET A 486 9.03 -11.49 -11.14
CA MET A 486 8.05 -11.61 -12.21
C MET A 486 6.62 -11.33 -11.74
N ALA A 487 6.27 -11.75 -10.51
CA ALA A 487 4.92 -11.54 -9.99
C ALA A 487 4.64 -10.05 -9.74
N TYR A 488 5.62 -9.28 -9.22
CA TYR A 488 5.43 -7.85 -8.94
C TYR A 488 5.64 -6.95 -10.16
N TYR A 489 6.58 -7.30 -11.05
CA TYR A 489 7.06 -6.36 -12.07
C TYR A 489 6.85 -6.85 -13.52
N GLY A 490 6.36 -8.08 -13.71
CA GLY A 490 6.02 -8.60 -15.04
C GLY A 490 7.08 -8.32 -16.10
N SER A 491 6.67 -7.74 -17.20
CA SER A 491 7.55 -7.42 -18.35
C SER A 491 8.56 -6.30 -18.06
N ALA A 492 8.35 -5.50 -17.01
CA ALA A 492 9.25 -4.43 -16.58
C ALA A 492 10.53 -4.94 -15.88
N LEU A 493 10.55 -6.20 -15.40
CA LEU A 493 11.58 -6.73 -14.52
C LEU A 493 13.00 -6.56 -15.07
N ASP A 494 13.27 -6.95 -16.31
CA ASP A 494 14.62 -6.90 -16.86
C ASP A 494 15.15 -5.47 -17.01
N ARG A 495 14.29 -4.52 -17.43
CA ARG A 495 14.62 -3.10 -17.48
C ARG A 495 14.85 -2.54 -16.08
N LEU A 496 14.04 -2.89 -15.09
CA LEU A 496 14.22 -2.49 -13.70
C LEU A 496 15.55 -2.98 -13.12
N LYS A 497 15.95 -4.23 -13.42
CA LYS A 497 17.28 -4.75 -13.05
C LYS A 497 18.42 -3.98 -13.71
N ALA A 498 18.26 -3.54 -14.93
CA ALA A 498 19.26 -2.71 -15.62
C ALA A 498 19.38 -1.32 -14.96
N VAL A 499 18.25 -0.67 -14.65
CA VAL A 499 18.22 0.59 -13.92
C VAL A 499 18.85 0.43 -12.53
N LYS A 500 18.53 -0.65 -11.81
CA LYS A 500 19.11 -0.93 -10.49
C LYS A 500 20.63 -1.00 -10.54
N ARG A 501 21.20 -1.75 -11.50
CA ARG A 501 22.66 -1.87 -11.65
C ARG A 501 23.34 -0.53 -11.95
N SER A 502 22.67 0.35 -12.70
CA SER A 502 23.21 1.70 -12.99
C SER A 502 23.07 2.64 -11.80
N ALA A 503 21.89 2.66 -11.16
CA ALA A 503 21.57 3.64 -10.13
C ALA A 503 22.13 3.30 -8.75
N ASP A 504 22.28 2.02 -8.44
CA ASP A 504 22.75 1.53 -7.13
C ASP A 504 23.65 0.29 -7.30
N PRO A 505 24.84 0.44 -7.92
CA PRO A 505 25.76 -0.66 -8.21
C PRO A 505 26.28 -1.37 -6.95
N ASP A 506 26.33 -0.69 -5.82
CA ASP A 506 26.75 -1.23 -4.53
C ASP A 506 25.58 -1.83 -3.73
N THR A 507 24.35 -1.80 -4.28
CA THR A 507 23.12 -2.31 -3.66
C THR A 507 22.91 -1.80 -2.23
N ILE A 508 23.10 -0.51 -1.98
CA ILE A 508 22.90 0.06 -0.64
C ILE A 508 21.41 0.20 -0.28
N PHE A 509 20.54 0.40 -1.28
CA PHE A 509 19.09 0.38 -1.12
C PHE A 509 18.58 -1.05 -1.37
N ASP A 510 18.45 -1.83 -0.32
CA ASP A 510 18.21 -3.26 -0.45
C ASP A 510 17.22 -3.80 0.60
N HIS A 511 16.50 -4.85 0.22
CA HIS A 511 15.62 -5.63 1.08
C HIS A 511 15.46 -7.04 0.50
N PRO A 512 14.93 -8.04 1.25
CA PRO A 512 14.92 -9.45 0.81
C PRO A 512 14.24 -9.73 -0.54
N GLN A 513 13.30 -8.87 -0.97
CA GLN A 513 12.67 -8.93 -2.30
C GLN A 513 13.02 -7.71 -3.15
N GLY A 514 14.16 -7.09 -2.93
CA GLY A 514 14.69 -6.01 -3.76
C GLY A 514 15.11 -6.50 -5.15
N LEU A 515 15.24 -5.57 -6.08
CA LEU A 515 15.62 -5.87 -7.48
C LEU A 515 17.02 -6.50 -7.61
N GLY A 516 17.85 -6.40 -6.58
CA GLY A 516 19.13 -7.10 -6.52
C GLY A 516 19.00 -8.62 -6.30
N HIS A 517 17.84 -9.11 -5.84
CA HIS A 517 17.53 -10.49 -5.54
C HIS A 517 16.53 -11.12 -6.52
N ALA A 518 15.89 -10.33 -7.38
CA ALA A 518 14.85 -10.74 -8.33
C ALA A 518 15.36 -11.59 -9.50
#